data_7f8da6e3c4a2ab3a037c6904e8342ec9
#
_entry.id   7f8da6e3c4a2ab3a037c6904e8342ec9
#
_cell.length_a   1.000
_cell.length_b   1.000
_cell.length_c   1.000
_cell.angle_alpha   90.00
_cell.angle_beta   90.00
_cell.angle_gamma   90.00
#
_symmetry.space_group_name_H-M   'P 1'
#
loop_
_entity.id
_entity.type
_entity.pdbx_description
1 polymer ?
#
loop_
_entity_poly.entity_id
_entity_poly.type
_entity_poly.pdbx_seq_one_letter_code
_entity_poly.pdbx_strand_id
1 'polypeptide(L)'
;VNSNQNIDFFAIAIGNKAGKEKFCEFTGFPFNNLEVVYDNKIHQDLMISKGVDVGLGGWINMLIMLSGINSLKTVKEVIRGYTGDKNSKQIFSDDDQINLFNLIKFPGIFFKNTCGEGYLRPFELATYRLNNMLEILQNWNEYILDNKFLAQRGASFLLDDKENILYHYFSNDVLGYSSTMDNPLAFLTEKCR
;
A
#
# COMPACT_ATOMS: atom_id res chain seq x y z
N VAL A 1 -23.72 13.71 0.28
CA VAL A 1 -24.10 12.66 -0.65
C VAL A 1 -24.31 11.41 0.18
N ASN A 2 -25.60 11.08 0.46
CA ASN A 2 -25.98 9.85 1.13
C ASN A 2 -26.02 8.73 0.08
N SER A 3 -24.94 8.02 -0.08
CA SER A 3 -24.97 6.69 -0.67
C SER A 3 -24.62 5.68 0.42
N ASN A 4 -25.63 5.12 1.06
CA ASN A 4 -25.53 3.88 1.84
C ASN A 4 -25.33 2.71 0.86
N GLN A 5 -24.26 2.71 0.11
CA GLN A 5 -23.82 1.52 -0.61
C GLN A 5 -22.90 0.76 0.32
N ASN A 6 -23.32 -0.41 0.78
CA ASN A 6 -22.44 -1.35 1.44
C ASN A 6 -21.43 -1.83 0.39
N ILE A 7 -20.18 -1.47 0.58
CA ILE A 7 -19.07 -1.98 -0.24
C ILE A 7 -18.35 -3.00 0.62
N ASP A 8 -18.40 -4.24 0.20
CA ASP A 8 -17.55 -5.29 0.77
C ASP A 8 -16.17 -5.20 0.13
N PHE A 9 -15.12 -5.32 0.93
CA PHE A 9 -13.75 -5.32 0.43
C PHE A 9 -13.03 -6.61 0.82
N PHE A 10 -12.16 -7.06 -0.06
CA PHE A 10 -11.39 -8.28 0.12
C PHE A 10 -9.99 -8.09 -0.46
N ALA A 11 -9.00 -8.68 0.17
CA ALA A 11 -7.62 -8.65 -0.31
C ALA A 11 -7.05 -10.06 -0.44
N ILE A 12 -6.21 -10.25 -1.47
CA ILE A 12 -5.45 -11.48 -1.68
C ILE A 12 -3.97 -11.12 -1.68
N ALA A 13 -3.18 -11.77 -0.86
CA ALA A 13 -1.74 -11.53 -0.77
C ALA A 13 -0.96 -12.84 -0.90
N ILE A 14 0.26 -12.75 -1.46
CA ILE A 14 1.20 -13.87 -1.43
C ILE A 14 1.81 -13.92 -0.04
N GLY A 15 1.62 -15.03 0.66
CA GLY A 15 2.09 -15.18 2.03
C GLY A 15 1.63 -16.48 2.68
N ASN A 16 1.75 -16.54 3.98
CA ASN A 16 1.28 -17.65 4.80
C ASN A 16 0.39 -17.15 5.95
N LYS A 17 -0.14 -18.10 6.73
CA LYS A 17 -1.03 -17.78 7.84
C LYS A 17 -0.38 -16.87 8.90
N ALA A 18 0.89 -17.13 9.25
CA ALA A 18 1.61 -16.34 10.27
C ALA A 18 1.79 -14.87 9.79
N GLY A 19 2.18 -14.67 8.53
CA GLY A 19 2.26 -13.34 7.93
C GLY A 19 0.91 -12.63 7.86
N LYS A 20 -0.17 -13.35 7.56
CA LYS A 20 -1.54 -12.81 7.60
C LYS A 20 -1.91 -12.32 9.01
N GLU A 21 -1.71 -13.17 10.03
CA GLU A 21 -2.01 -12.83 11.42
C GLU A 21 -1.27 -11.56 11.85
N LYS A 22 0.05 -11.54 11.60
CA LYS A 22 0.89 -10.39 11.94
C LYS A 22 0.52 -9.11 11.18
N PHE A 23 0.23 -9.22 9.88
CA PHE A 23 -0.23 -8.09 9.09
C PHE A 23 -1.52 -7.50 9.63
N CYS A 24 -2.51 -8.34 9.92
CA CYS A 24 -3.79 -7.90 10.46
C CYS A 24 -3.64 -7.27 11.85
N GLU A 25 -2.78 -7.84 12.71
CA GLU A 25 -2.46 -7.27 14.02
C GLU A 25 -1.80 -5.88 13.90
N PHE A 26 -0.79 -5.76 13.03
CA PHE A 26 -0.06 -4.52 12.84
C PHE A 26 -0.87 -3.42 12.19
N THR A 27 -1.68 -3.74 11.16
CA THR A 27 -2.40 -2.74 10.36
C THR A 27 -3.83 -2.49 10.83
N GLY A 28 -4.40 -3.37 11.66
CA GLY A 28 -5.83 -3.38 11.98
C GLY A 28 -6.71 -3.86 10.81
N PHE A 29 -6.13 -4.44 9.75
CA PHE A 29 -6.89 -4.97 8.62
C PHE A 29 -7.78 -6.13 9.07
N PRO A 30 -9.07 -6.18 8.68
CA PRO A 30 -9.98 -7.25 9.10
C PRO A 30 -9.50 -8.62 8.63
N PHE A 31 -9.28 -9.52 9.57
CA PHE A 31 -8.70 -10.83 9.31
C PHE A 31 -9.48 -11.65 8.28
N ASN A 32 -10.80 -11.59 8.33
CA ASN A 32 -11.68 -12.35 7.41
C ASN A 32 -11.69 -11.78 5.98
N ASN A 33 -11.20 -10.54 5.80
CA ASN A 33 -11.17 -9.87 4.50
C ASN A 33 -9.82 -10.01 3.79
N LEU A 34 -8.85 -10.71 4.39
CA LEU A 34 -7.55 -11.02 3.79
C LEU A 34 -7.44 -12.51 3.54
N GLU A 35 -7.14 -12.90 2.30
CA GLU A 35 -6.76 -14.27 1.95
C GLU A 35 -5.28 -14.32 1.59
N VAL A 36 -4.62 -15.42 1.92
CA VAL A 36 -3.21 -15.62 1.57
C VAL A 36 -3.04 -16.85 0.68
N VAL A 37 -2.23 -16.68 -0.36
CA VAL A 37 -1.87 -17.73 -1.31
C VAL A 37 -0.36 -17.93 -1.29
N TYR A 38 0.08 -19.17 -1.52
CA TYR A 38 1.50 -19.55 -1.41
C TYR A 38 2.31 -19.27 -2.67
N ASP A 39 1.64 -18.88 -3.75
CA ASP A 39 2.29 -18.61 -5.03
C ASP A 39 1.62 -17.43 -5.76
N ASN A 40 2.11 -17.11 -6.95
CA ASN A 40 1.56 -16.04 -7.76
C ASN A 40 0.65 -16.52 -8.90
N LYS A 41 0.07 -17.71 -8.79
CA LYS A 41 -0.77 -18.27 -9.86
C LYS A 41 -1.96 -17.37 -10.16
N ILE A 42 -2.70 -16.91 -9.15
CA ILE A 42 -3.83 -15.97 -9.35
C ILE A 42 -3.38 -14.66 -10.01
N HIS A 43 -2.18 -14.17 -9.72
CA HIS A 43 -1.62 -12.99 -10.37
C HIS A 43 -1.35 -13.24 -11.86
N GLN A 44 -0.86 -14.45 -12.20
CA GLN A 44 -0.62 -14.85 -13.58
C GLN A 44 -1.92 -15.03 -14.35
N ASP A 45 -2.92 -15.68 -13.75
CA ASP A 45 -4.24 -15.91 -14.35
C ASP A 45 -4.95 -14.57 -14.64
N LEU A 46 -4.75 -13.57 -13.79
CA LEU A 46 -5.23 -12.20 -13.97
C LEU A 46 -4.30 -11.32 -14.82
N MET A 47 -3.24 -11.87 -15.40
CA MET A 47 -2.24 -11.14 -16.21
C MET A 47 -1.57 -9.96 -15.47
N ILE A 48 -1.46 -10.06 -14.15
CA ILE A 48 -0.77 -9.04 -13.35
C ILE A 48 0.74 -9.21 -13.52
N SER A 49 1.42 -8.11 -13.81
CA SER A 49 2.86 -8.10 -14.06
C SER A 49 3.66 -8.71 -12.90
N LYS A 50 4.67 -9.50 -13.21
CA LYS A 50 5.66 -10.00 -12.24
C LYS A 50 6.58 -8.89 -11.72
N GLY A 51 6.51 -7.70 -12.31
CA GLY A 51 7.41 -6.60 -12.00
C GLY A 51 8.76 -6.73 -12.71
N VAL A 52 9.79 -6.10 -12.13
CA VAL A 52 11.15 -6.12 -12.67
C VAL A 52 11.78 -7.50 -12.46
N ASP A 53 12.31 -8.09 -13.52
CA ASP A 53 13.12 -9.29 -13.45
C ASP A 53 14.34 -9.15 -14.39
N VAL A 54 15.51 -8.93 -13.77
CA VAL A 54 16.78 -8.82 -14.49
C VAL A 54 17.62 -10.11 -14.39
N GLY A 55 17.05 -11.17 -13.83
CA GLY A 55 17.73 -12.46 -13.68
C GLY A 55 18.80 -12.52 -12.57
N LEU A 56 18.96 -11.46 -11.78
CA LEU A 56 19.96 -11.37 -10.69
C LEU A 56 19.38 -11.65 -9.30
N GLY A 57 18.16 -12.17 -9.24
CA GLY A 57 17.47 -12.53 -8.00
C GLY A 57 16.54 -11.46 -7.45
N GLY A 58 15.62 -11.89 -6.56
CA GLY A 58 14.52 -11.07 -6.07
C GLY A 58 14.95 -9.80 -5.36
N TRP A 59 16.03 -9.82 -4.62
CA TRP A 59 16.57 -8.63 -3.93
C TRP A 59 17.00 -7.52 -4.89
N ILE A 60 17.72 -7.89 -5.93
CA ILE A 60 18.19 -6.92 -6.94
C ILE A 60 16.99 -6.37 -7.72
N ASN A 61 16.05 -7.25 -8.09
CA ASN A 61 14.79 -6.84 -8.71
C ASN A 61 14.03 -5.83 -7.85
N MET A 62 13.93 -6.08 -6.54
CA MET A 62 13.30 -5.17 -5.58
C MET A 62 14.04 -3.83 -5.49
N LEU A 63 15.37 -3.83 -5.41
CA LEU A 63 16.16 -2.60 -5.34
C LEU A 63 16.02 -1.74 -6.60
N ILE A 64 16.08 -2.35 -7.79
CA ILE A 64 15.84 -1.66 -9.07
C ILE A 64 14.42 -1.06 -9.08
N MET A 65 13.46 -1.82 -8.61
CA MET A 65 12.08 -1.38 -8.52
C MET A 65 11.93 -0.18 -7.57
N LEU A 66 12.52 -0.24 -6.39
CA LEU A 66 12.47 0.84 -5.38
C LEU A 66 13.23 2.10 -5.82
N SER A 67 14.27 1.96 -6.66
CA SER A 67 15.00 3.11 -7.21
C SER A 67 14.16 4.00 -8.14
N GLY A 68 12.99 3.50 -8.59
CA GLY A 68 12.11 4.23 -9.50
C GLY A 68 12.66 4.42 -10.91
N ILE A 69 13.76 3.77 -11.27
CA ILE A 69 14.45 3.93 -12.57
C ILE A 69 13.50 3.75 -13.75
N ASN A 70 12.50 2.87 -13.61
CA ASN A 70 11.54 2.57 -14.67
C ASN A 70 10.15 3.21 -14.46
N SER A 71 9.99 4.08 -13.46
CA SER A 71 8.68 4.65 -13.14
C SER A 71 8.76 6.06 -12.56
N LEU A 72 8.48 7.05 -13.41
CA LEU A 72 8.33 8.45 -12.98
C LEU A 72 7.22 8.62 -11.93
N LYS A 73 6.18 7.77 -11.97
CA LYS A 73 5.10 7.79 -10.97
C LYS A 73 5.63 7.37 -9.58
N THR A 74 6.48 6.34 -9.51
CA THR A 74 7.12 5.95 -8.24
C THR A 74 7.94 7.10 -7.67
N VAL A 75 8.76 7.77 -8.49
CA VAL A 75 9.56 8.93 -8.06
C VAL A 75 8.65 10.05 -7.55
N LYS A 76 7.59 10.39 -8.28
CA LYS A 76 6.60 11.40 -7.87
C LYS A 76 5.97 11.06 -6.52
N GLU A 77 5.58 9.79 -6.29
CA GLU A 77 5.02 9.35 -5.03
C GLU A 77 6.03 9.40 -3.86
N VAL A 78 7.29 9.09 -4.12
CA VAL A 78 8.36 9.25 -3.12
C VAL A 78 8.50 10.72 -2.74
N ILE A 79 8.62 11.62 -3.72
CA ILE A 79 8.72 13.06 -3.48
C ILE A 79 7.50 13.55 -2.71
N ARG A 80 6.28 13.16 -3.11
CA ARG A 80 5.03 13.51 -2.42
C ARG A 80 5.06 13.08 -0.94
N GLY A 81 5.65 11.94 -0.64
CA GLY A 81 5.82 11.48 0.74
C GLY A 81 6.68 12.39 1.61
N TYR A 82 7.66 13.05 1.01
CA TYR A 82 8.56 13.99 1.73
C TYR A 82 8.03 15.43 1.73
N THR A 83 7.43 15.88 0.64
CA THR A 83 6.97 17.28 0.51
C THR A 83 5.56 17.51 1.05
N GLY A 84 4.79 16.43 1.25
CA GLY A 84 3.37 16.53 1.56
C GLY A 84 2.52 16.79 0.31
N ASP A 85 1.20 16.90 0.52
CA ASP A 85 0.23 17.11 -0.54
C ASP A 85 -1.05 17.72 0.03
N LYS A 86 -1.38 18.93 -0.40
CA LYS A 86 -2.57 19.66 0.06
C LYS A 86 -3.90 19.09 -0.45
N ASN A 87 -3.87 18.24 -1.46
CA ASN A 87 -5.04 17.58 -2.02
C ASN A 87 -5.33 16.24 -1.37
N SER A 88 -4.38 15.69 -0.61
CA SER A 88 -4.51 14.43 0.10
C SER A 88 -4.83 14.66 1.57
N LYS A 89 -5.60 13.75 2.16
CA LYS A 89 -5.93 13.80 3.58
C LYS A 89 -4.69 13.51 4.44
N GLN A 90 -4.62 14.13 5.60
CA GLN A 90 -3.62 13.78 6.61
C GLN A 90 -3.77 12.32 7.04
N ILE A 91 -2.66 11.70 7.44
CA ILE A 91 -2.58 10.29 7.82
C ILE A 91 -2.69 10.15 9.34
N PHE A 92 -1.89 10.92 10.08
CA PHE A 92 -1.87 10.83 11.54
C PHE A 92 -2.79 11.87 12.18
N SER A 93 -3.60 11.43 13.13
CA SER A 93 -4.34 12.32 14.03
C SER A 93 -3.42 12.92 15.09
N ASP A 94 -3.88 13.95 15.79
CA ASP A 94 -3.08 14.63 16.81
C ASP A 94 -2.70 13.70 17.99
N ASP A 95 -3.58 12.73 18.29
CA ASP A 95 -3.43 11.78 19.40
C ASP A 95 -2.66 10.52 19.04
N ASP A 96 -2.36 10.31 17.75
CA ASP A 96 -1.60 9.13 17.32
C ASP A 96 -0.19 9.14 17.91
N GLN A 97 0.23 8.00 18.43
CA GLN A 97 1.59 7.79 18.90
C GLN A 97 2.42 7.10 17.85
N ILE A 98 3.35 7.84 17.26
CA ILE A 98 4.23 7.33 16.21
C ILE A 98 5.48 6.80 16.87
N ASN A 99 5.78 5.53 16.63
CA ASN A 99 6.94 4.85 17.19
C ASN A 99 7.84 4.38 16.04
N LEU A 100 8.97 5.06 15.86
CA LEU A 100 9.97 4.69 14.84
C LEU A 100 11.15 3.97 15.49
N PHE A 101 11.51 2.81 14.95
CA PHE A 101 12.67 2.00 15.39
C PHE A 101 12.62 1.55 16.87
N ASN A 102 11.48 1.65 17.54
CA ASN A 102 11.38 1.51 19.00
C ASN A 102 12.27 2.49 19.80
N LEU A 103 12.84 3.48 19.13
CA LEU A 103 13.77 4.46 19.72
C LEU A 103 13.18 5.86 19.78
N ILE A 104 12.41 6.23 18.77
CA ILE A 104 11.86 7.59 18.64
C ILE A 104 10.35 7.51 18.76
N LYS A 105 9.79 8.11 19.80
CA LYS A 105 8.34 8.24 20.00
C LYS A 105 7.96 9.70 19.96
N PHE A 106 6.98 10.03 19.15
CA PHE A 106 6.41 11.36 19.08
C PHE A 106 4.90 11.32 18.76
N PRO A 107 4.12 12.27 19.26
CA PRO A 107 2.68 12.33 18.98
C PRO A 107 2.44 12.93 17.59
N GLY A 108 1.30 12.57 16.96
CA GLY A 108 0.88 13.09 15.66
C GLY A 108 0.75 14.61 15.61
N ILE A 109 0.44 15.25 16.76
CA ILE A 109 0.42 16.72 16.90
C ILE A 109 1.75 17.39 16.51
N PHE A 110 2.85 16.65 16.49
CA PHE A 110 4.14 17.16 16.00
C PHE A 110 4.03 17.68 14.56
N PHE A 111 3.36 16.93 13.68
CA PHE A 111 3.13 17.36 12.29
C PHE A 111 2.25 18.61 12.21
N LYS A 112 1.19 18.68 13.04
CA LYS A 112 0.31 19.85 13.11
C LYS A 112 1.07 21.10 13.51
N ASN A 113 1.86 21.02 14.56
CA ASN A 113 2.61 22.17 15.08
C ASN A 113 3.70 22.64 14.11
N THR A 114 4.21 21.76 13.26
CA THR A 114 5.29 22.07 12.31
C THR A 114 4.76 22.52 10.97
N CYS A 115 3.68 21.93 10.46
CA CYS A 115 3.26 22.07 9.06
C CYS A 115 1.77 22.41 8.88
N GLY A 116 0.96 22.44 9.95
CA GLY A 116 -0.50 22.65 9.89
C GLY A 116 -1.29 21.34 9.86
N GLU A 117 -2.60 21.45 9.60
CA GLU A 117 -3.53 20.31 9.67
C GLU A 117 -4.48 20.23 8.47
N GLY A 118 -5.19 19.10 8.36
CA GLY A 118 -6.26 18.89 7.36
C GLY A 118 -5.78 18.37 6.00
N TYR A 119 -4.48 18.24 5.79
CA TYR A 119 -3.88 17.71 4.56
C TYR A 119 -2.65 16.85 4.86
N LEU A 120 -2.16 16.13 3.86
CA LEU A 120 -0.93 15.31 3.97
C LEU A 120 0.29 16.22 4.16
N ARG A 121 0.84 16.25 5.36
CA ARG A 121 1.93 17.12 5.77
C ARG A 121 3.29 16.61 5.27
N PRO A 122 4.30 17.47 5.11
CA PRO A 122 5.67 17.04 4.80
C PRO A 122 6.16 15.96 5.76
N PHE A 123 6.85 14.96 5.23
CA PHE A 123 7.37 13.77 5.91
C PHE A 123 6.32 12.81 6.52
N GLU A 124 5.05 13.14 6.55
CA GLU A 124 4.02 12.31 7.18
C GLU A 124 3.88 10.95 6.47
N LEU A 125 3.72 10.94 5.15
CA LEU A 125 3.64 9.71 4.37
C LEU A 125 4.98 8.96 4.34
N ALA A 126 6.10 9.67 4.31
CA ALA A 126 7.43 9.04 4.40
C ALA A 126 7.61 8.33 5.75
N THR A 127 7.17 8.95 6.84
CA THR A 127 7.19 8.34 8.20
C THR A 127 6.30 7.10 8.26
N TYR A 128 5.09 7.18 7.73
CA TYR A 128 4.16 6.04 7.66
C TYR A 128 4.76 4.86 6.88
N ARG A 129 5.31 5.14 5.69
CA ARG A 129 5.96 4.12 4.86
C ARG A 129 7.20 3.52 5.52
N LEU A 130 8.00 4.34 6.19
CA LEU A 130 9.17 3.88 6.93
C LEU A 130 8.78 2.94 8.05
N ASN A 131 7.74 3.28 8.82
CA ASN A 131 7.26 2.44 9.90
C ASN A 131 6.79 1.06 9.37
N ASN A 132 6.02 1.04 8.28
CA ASN A 132 5.58 -0.20 7.64
C ASN A 132 6.77 -1.02 7.09
N MET A 133 7.76 -0.36 6.50
CA MET A 133 8.97 -1.04 6.01
C MET A 133 9.77 -1.68 7.15
N LEU A 134 9.87 -1.00 8.28
CA LEU A 134 10.55 -1.52 9.46
C LEU A 134 9.86 -2.75 10.03
N GLU A 135 8.55 -2.74 10.11
CA GLU A 135 7.77 -3.91 10.52
C GLU A 135 8.07 -5.12 9.63
N ILE A 136 8.07 -4.93 8.31
CA ILE A 136 8.41 -6.01 7.36
C ILE A 136 9.85 -6.49 7.55
N LEU A 137 10.81 -5.59 7.70
CA LEU A 137 12.22 -5.94 7.85
C LEU A 137 12.50 -6.69 9.17
N GLN A 138 11.86 -6.30 10.26
CA GLN A 138 11.98 -6.96 11.56
C GLN A 138 11.36 -8.36 11.57
N ASN A 139 10.34 -8.58 10.77
CA ASN A 139 9.56 -9.81 10.70
C ASN A 139 9.66 -10.47 9.32
N TRP A 140 10.83 -10.35 8.67
CA TRP A 140 11.05 -10.76 7.28
C TRP A 140 10.59 -12.18 6.97
N ASN A 141 10.99 -13.13 7.81
CA ASN A 141 10.69 -14.56 7.61
C ASN A 141 9.20 -14.89 7.75
N GLU A 142 8.42 -14.03 8.40
CA GLU A 142 6.99 -14.21 8.56
C GLU A 142 6.22 -13.65 7.35
N TYR A 143 6.66 -12.48 6.85
CA TYR A 143 6.01 -11.80 5.73
C TYR A 143 6.44 -12.34 4.36
N ILE A 144 7.73 -12.66 4.20
CA ILE A 144 8.29 -13.01 2.89
C ILE A 144 8.44 -14.52 2.77
N LEU A 145 7.51 -15.12 2.05
CA LEU A 145 7.49 -16.55 1.79
C LEU A 145 8.62 -17.01 0.86
N ASP A 146 8.85 -16.24 -0.21
CA ASP A 146 9.90 -16.51 -1.20
C ASP A 146 10.34 -15.19 -1.84
N ASN A 147 11.65 -14.95 -1.87
CA ASN A 147 12.25 -13.74 -2.42
C ASN A 147 11.95 -13.51 -3.90
N LYS A 148 11.58 -14.56 -4.66
CA LYS A 148 11.20 -14.43 -6.07
C LYS A 148 9.95 -13.59 -6.28
N PHE A 149 9.09 -13.44 -5.24
CA PHE A 149 7.87 -12.66 -5.32
C PHE A 149 8.04 -11.20 -4.87
N LEU A 150 9.23 -10.76 -4.45
CA LEU A 150 9.48 -9.40 -3.95
C LEU A 150 9.12 -8.30 -4.95
N ALA A 151 9.25 -8.57 -6.24
CA ALA A 151 8.91 -7.61 -7.30
C ALA A 151 7.47 -7.77 -7.83
N GLN A 152 6.69 -8.76 -7.34
CA GLN A 152 5.34 -9.03 -7.83
C GLN A 152 4.47 -7.78 -7.69
N ARG A 153 3.77 -7.43 -8.78
CA ARG A 153 2.81 -6.33 -8.82
C ARG A 153 1.45 -6.77 -8.31
N GLY A 154 0.65 -5.78 -7.94
CA GLY A 154 -0.73 -5.97 -7.53
C GLY A 154 -1.72 -5.36 -8.52
N ALA A 155 -3.00 -5.55 -8.27
CA ALA A 155 -4.09 -4.91 -8.97
C ALA A 155 -5.24 -4.60 -8.01
N SER A 156 -6.09 -3.65 -8.39
CA SER A 156 -7.32 -3.31 -7.68
C SER A 156 -8.49 -3.46 -8.63
N PHE A 157 -9.57 -4.06 -8.15
CA PHE A 157 -10.80 -4.27 -8.91
C PHE A 157 -11.99 -3.75 -8.12
N LEU A 158 -13.00 -3.23 -8.82
CA LEU A 158 -14.33 -2.99 -8.29
C LEU A 158 -15.31 -3.79 -9.15
N LEU A 159 -16.15 -4.57 -8.51
CA LEU A 159 -17.16 -5.42 -9.14
C LEU A 159 -18.55 -4.95 -8.72
N ASP A 160 -19.54 -5.18 -9.57
CA ASP A 160 -20.95 -5.07 -9.19
C ASP A 160 -21.47 -6.39 -8.58
N ASP A 161 -22.73 -6.40 -8.16
CA ASP A 161 -23.40 -7.58 -7.58
C ASP A 161 -23.54 -8.75 -8.57
N LYS A 162 -23.27 -8.53 -9.86
CA LYS A 162 -23.28 -9.53 -10.93
C LYS A 162 -21.89 -9.94 -11.37
N GLU A 163 -20.87 -9.57 -10.59
CA GLU A 163 -19.45 -9.85 -10.86
C GLU A 163 -18.90 -9.15 -12.12
N ASN A 164 -19.59 -8.12 -12.66
CA ASN A 164 -19.03 -7.33 -13.74
C ASN A 164 -17.98 -6.36 -13.20
N ILE A 165 -16.87 -6.21 -13.93
CA ILE A 165 -15.79 -5.30 -13.57
C ILE A 165 -16.19 -3.86 -13.90
N LEU A 166 -16.44 -3.05 -12.88
CA LEU A 166 -16.73 -1.62 -12.99
C LEU A 166 -15.45 -0.77 -13.05
N TYR A 167 -14.41 -1.23 -12.39
CA TYR A 167 -13.10 -0.59 -12.36
C TYR A 167 -12.01 -1.63 -12.19
N HIS A 168 -10.88 -1.40 -12.85
CA HIS A 168 -9.65 -2.14 -12.57
C HIS A 168 -8.44 -1.21 -12.69
N TYR A 169 -7.42 -1.51 -11.92
CA TYR A 169 -6.12 -0.85 -12.00
C TYR A 169 -5.02 -1.88 -11.80
N PHE A 170 -4.16 -2.03 -12.80
CA PHE A 170 -2.97 -2.85 -12.72
C PHE A 170 -1.80 -1.97 -12.30
N SER A 171 -1.20 -2.26 -11.15
CA SER A 171 -0.06 -1.51 -10.66
C SER A 171 1.18 -1.82 -11.51
N ASN A 172 1.68 -0.82 -12.21
CA ASN A 172 2.98 -0.87 -12.88
C ASN A 172 4.07 -0.20 -12.02
N ASP A 173 3.67 0.43 -10.93
CA ASP A 173 4.49 1.22 -10.03
C ASP A 173 4.63 0.53 -8.67
N VAL A 174 5.68 0.86 -7.91
CA VAL A 174 5.91 0.25 -6.58
C VAL A 174 4.91 0.74 -5.56
N LEU A 175 4.54 2.01 -5.63
CA LEU A 175 3.74 2.71 -4.62
C LEU A 175 2.34 3.08 -5.13
N GLY A 176 1.95 2.57 -6.32
CA GLY A 176 0.65 2.87 -6.91
C GLY A 176 -0.31 1.70 -6.78
N TYR A 177 -1.51 1.94 -6.29
CA TYR A 177 -2.62 0.98 -6.23
C TYR A 177 -3.94 1.57 -6.75
N SER A 178 -3.89 2.80 -7.27
CA SER A 178 -5.00 3.48 -7.92
C SER A 178 -4.47 4.41 -9.03
N SER A 179 -5.34 4.80 -9.94
CA SER A 179 -5.02 5.78 -10.98
C SER A 179 -4.68 7.16 -10.41
N THR A 180 -5.26 7.49 -9.25
CA THR A 180 -5.11 8.77 -8.54
C THR A 180 -4.64 8.51 -7.11
N MET A 181 -3.37 8.77 -6.81
CA MET A 181 -2.79 8.49 -5.50
C MET A 181 -3.01 9.60 -4.46
N ASP A 182 -3.41 10.78 -4.88
CA ASP A 182 -3.89 11.87 -4.01
C ASP A 182 -5.27 11.55 -3.41
N ASN A 183 -6.13 10.87 -4.17
CA ASN A 183 -7.39 10.32 -3.70
C ASN A 183 -7.57 8.88 -4.23
N PRO A 184 -6.91 7.89 -3.63
CA PRO A 184 -6.82 6.54 -4.18
C PRO A 184 -8.15 5.78 -4.23
N LEU A 185 -9.16 6.22 -3.50
CA LEU A 185 -10.50 5.65 -3.49
C LEU A 185 -11.52 6.46 -4.30
N ALA A 186 -11.09 7.43 -5.13
CA ALA A 186 -11.99 8.25 -5.94
C ALA A 186 -12.90 7.42 -6.85
N PHE A 187 -12.38 6.30 -7.37
CA PHE A 187 -13.15 5.39 -8.24
C PHE A 187 -14.40 4.82 -7.56
N LEU A 188 -14.43 4.67 -6.23
CA LEU A 188 -15.63 4.23 -5.51
C LEU A 188 -16.77 5.25 -5.63
N THR A 189 -16.45 6.54 -5.56
CA THR A 189 -17.45 7.61 -5.67
C THR A 189 -17.89 7.87 -7.10
N GLU A 190 -17.05 7.57 -8.09
CA GLU A 190 -17.31 7.78 -9.51
C GLU A 190 -18.13 6.64 -10.14
N LYS A 191 -17.88 5.39 -9.71
CA LYS A 191 -18.46 4.19 -10.32
C LYS A 191 -19.66 3.61 -9.57
N CYS A 192 -19.85 4.00 -8.31
CA CYS A 192 -21.00 3.58 -7.49
C CYS A 192 -22.13 4.63 -7.48
N ARG A 193 -22.27 5.42 -8.54
CA ARG A 193 -23.39 6.36 -8.72
C ARG A 193 -24.52 5.75 -9.53
#